data_449bc07594031b625e6b035626bfbbae
#
_entry.id   449bc07594031b625e6b035626bfbbae
#
_cell.length_a   1.000
_cell.length_b   1.000
_cell.length_c   1.000
_cell.angle_alpha   90.00
_cell.angle_beta   90.00
_cell.angle_gamma   90.00
#
_symmetry.space_group_name_H-M   'P 1'
#
loop_
_entity.id
_entity.type
_entity.pdbx_description
1 polymer ?
#
loop_
_entity_poly.entity_id
_entity_poly.type
_entity_poly.pdbx_seq_one_letter_code
_entity_poly.pdbx_strand_id
1 'polypeptide(L)'
;MDEKGLDRLQLHRRALLAGAAYIVLGLSKAHGTIIVDHLPWVPNAGDAPTAALPGPWMFFTGDEGRAVEALADCIIPSDPQTPGGKESGSAIFIDRQLAGPYGRQEGLYIRPPFMKGTNSQGHQSEKGPAQEYREGLAALDRTCKARFGGKAFADLSDQDKDAVLKGLESGEFKLDGADGKTFLDMVIKDVQMGFFADPIYGGNRDMVAWKMIGYPGSSRLSSAGGAGECPTS
;
A
#
# COMPACT_ATOMS: atom_id res chain seq x y z
N MET A 1 -61.46 24.19 -10.28
CA MET A 1 -60.25 23.77 -9.56
C MET A 1 -60.47 24.11 -8.09
N ASP A 2 -60.55 23.09 -7.28
CA ASP A 2 -61.12 23.14 -5.95
C ASP A 2 -60.11 23.77 -4.96
N GLU A 3 -60.51 24.83 -4.24
CA GLU A 3 -59.66 25.54 -3.25
C GLU A 3 -59.08 24.61 -2.16
N LYS A 4 -59.74 23.48 -1.89
CA LYS A 4 -59.27 22.47 -0.96
C LYS A 4 -58.01 21.71 -1.41
N GLY A 5 -57.69 21.70 -2.70
CA GLY A 5 -56.49 21.06 -3.24
C GLY A 5 -55.19 21.86 -3.02
N LEU A 6 -55.31 23.18 -2.99
CA LEU A 6 -54.20 24.10 -2.78
C LEU A 6 -53.70 24.11 -1.32
N ASP A 7 -54.64 23.96 -0.37
CA ASP A 7 -54.33 23.95 1.04
C ASP A 7 -53.56 22.68 1.47
N ARG A 8 -53.90 21.53 0.90
CA ARG A 8 -53.16 20.28 1.15
C ARG A 8 -51.72 20.31 0.60
N LEU A 9 -51.50 20.96 -0.52
CA LEU A 9 -50.16 21.11 -1.10
C LEU A 9 -49.25 22.05 -0.30
N GLN A 10 -49.85 23.10 0.31
CA GLN A 10 -49.11 24.02 1.20
C GLN A 10 -48.72 23.38 2.54
N LEU A 11 -49.59 22.54 3.10
CA LEU A 11 -49.27 21.78 4.33
C LEU A 11 -48.11 20.81 4.13
N HIS A 12 -48.03 20.13 2.98
CA HIS A 12 -46.93 19.22 2.70
C HIS A 12 -45.59 19.94 2.44
N ARG A 13 -45.60 21.11 1.81
CA ARG A 13 -44.39 21.93 1.63
C ARG A 13 -43.82 22.44 2.96
N ARG A 14 -44.66 22.89 3.87
CA ARG A 14 -44.25 23.34 5.22
C ARG A 14 -43.69 22.18 6.06
N ALA A 15 -44.30 21.02 5.99
CA ALA A 15 -43.80 19.81 6.66
C ALA A 15 -42.46 19.34 6.10
N LEU A 16 -42.25 19.44 4.78
CA LEU A 16 -41.00 19.13 4.12
C LEU A 16 -39.86 20.10 4.51
N LEU A 17 -40.18 21.40 4.57
CA LEU A 17 -39.21 22.42 4.99
C LEU A 17 -38.86 22.32 6.48
N ALA A 18 -39.86 22.00 7.34
CA ALA A 18 -39.62 21.75 8.75
C ALA A 18 -38.76 20.48 8.95
N GLY A 19 -39.03 19.40 8.21
CA GLY A 19 -38.22 18.16 8.22
C GLY A 19 -36.77 18.40 7.77
N ALA A 20 -36.56 19.17 6.71
CA ALA A 20 -35.23 19.54 6.23
C ALA A 20 -34.48 20.41 7.26
N ALA A 21 -35.15 21.33 7.94
CA ALA A 21 -34.55 22.13 9.01
C ALA A 21 -34.14 21.28 10.23
N TYR A 22 -34.90 20.23 10.56
CA TYR A 22 -34.56 19.30 11.64
C TYR A 22 -33.35 18.44 11.27
N ILE A 23 -33.20 18.01 10.01
CA ILE A 23 -32.04 17.26 9.53
C ILE A 23 -30.80 18.17 9.59
N VAL A 24 -30.87 19.42 9.15
CA VAL A 24 -29.72 20.34 9.16
C VAL A 24 -29.35 20.71 10.61
N LEU A 25 -30.28 20.86 11.51
CA LEU A 25 -30.01 21.14 12.94
C LEU A 25 -29.50 19.88 13.68
N GLY A 26 -29.88 18.68 13.23
CA GLY A 26 -29.38 17.42 13.78
C GLY A 26 -27.95 17.10 13.37
N LEU A 27 -27.51 17.57 12.20
CA LEU A 27 -26.14 17.39 11.69
C LEU A 27 -25.11 18.33 12.34
N SER A 28 -25.56 19.37 13.04
CA SER A 28 -24.68 20.37 13.68
C SER A 28 -24.01 19.91 14.99
N LYS A 29 -24.19 18.66 15.41
CA LYS A 29 -23.50 18.08 16.58
C LYS A 29 -22.43 17.06 16.24
N ALA A 30 -21.88 17.09 15.03
CA ALA A 30 -20.62 16.43 14.79
C ALA A 30 -19.52 17.23 15.49
N HIS A 31 -19.29 16.95 16.75
CA HIS A 31 -18.15 17.46 17.50
C HIS A 31 -16.92 16.73 16.93
N GLY A 32 -16.25 17.34 15.95
CA GLY A 32 -14.91 16.94 15.58
C GLY A 32 -14.03 17.17 16.81
N THR A 33 -13.54 16.10 17.40
CA THR A 33 -12.52 16.21 18.44
C THR A 33 -11.25 16.69 17.78
N ILE A 34 -10.84 17.93 18.07
CA ILE A 34 -9.52 18.42 17.67
C ILE A 34 -8.52 17.72 18.60
N ILE A 35 -7.76 16.79 18.05
CA ILE A 35 -6.65 16.15 18.77
C ILE A 35 -5.50 17.15 18.75
N VAL A 36 -5.22 17.81 19.87
CA VAL A 36 -4.24 18.89 20.00
C VAL A 36 -2.88 18.35 20.50
N ASP A 37 -2.80 17.08 20.82
CA ASP A 37 -1.59 16.49 21.42
C ASP A 37 -1.21 15.18 20.73
N HIS A 38 0.09 14.80 20.84
CA HIS A 38 0.56 13.52 20.38
C HIS A 38 -0.14 12.41 21.19
N LEU A 39 -1.13 11.76 20.59
CA LEU A 39 -1.69 10.56 21.19
C LEU A 39 -0.57 9.55 21.31
N PRO A 40 -0.23 9.10 22.53
CA PRO A 40 0.74 8.01 22.68
C PRO A 40 0.18 6.82 21.89
N TRP A 41 1.01 6.19 21.10
CA TRP A 41 0.63 4.96 20.42
C TRP A 41 0.24 3.91 21.47
N VAL A 42 -1.02 3.53 21.49
CA VAL A 42 -1.53 2.47 22.39
C VAL A 42 -1.70 1.23 21.54
N PRO A 43 -0.95 0.14 21.84
CA PRO A 43 -1.16 -1.14 21.16
C PRO A 43 -2.62 -1.56 21.34
N ASN A 44 -3.25 -1.94 20.22
CA ASN A 44 -4.64 -2.44 20.24
C ASN A 44 -5.71 -1.43 20.71
N ALA A 45 -5.50 -0.13 20.54
CA ALA A 45 -6.55 0.87 20.68
C ALA A 45 -7.74 0.63 19.72
N GLY A 46 -7.55 -0.25 18.73
CA GLY A 46 -8.56 -0.96 17.95
C GLY A 46 -8.16 -2.44 17.90
N ASP A 47 -8.99 -3.31 17.34
CA ASP A 47 -8.63 -4.72 17.14
C ASP A 47 -7.31 -4.80 16.35
N ALA A 48 -6.32 -5.46 16.94
CA ALA A 48 -5.05 -5.68 16.27
C ALA A 48 -5.31 -6.40 14.93
N PRO A 49 -4.77 -5.91 13.81
CA PRO A 49 -4.96 -6.59 12.54
C PRO A 49 -4.36 -7.99 12.61
N THR A 50 -5.11 -8.97 12.14
CA THR A 50 -4.58 -10.33 12.01
C THR A 50 -3.47 -10.32 10.97
N ALA A 51 -2.22 -10.43 11.41
CA ALA A 51 -1.09 -10.47 10.50
C ALA A 51 -1.19 -11.68 9.55
N ALA A 52 -0.88 -11.47 8.29
CA ALA A 52 -0.72 -12.58 7.36
C ALA A 52 0.43 -13.47 7.85
N LEU A 53 0.15 -14.76 8.04
CA LEU A 53 1.18 -15.70 8.45
C LEU A 53 2.26 -15.82 7.36
N PRO A 54 3.54 -15.94 7.74
CA PRO A 54 4.58 -16.30 6.80
C PRO A 54 4.23 -17.63 6.12
N GLY A 55 4.36 -17.69 4.82
CA GLY A 55 4.05 -18.88 4.02
C GLY A 55 4.96 -18.90 2.79
N PRO A 56 4.85 -19.93 1.97
CA PRO A 56 5.61 -20.00 0.74
C PRO A 56 5.29 -18.81 -0.17
N TRP A 57 6.22 -18.47 -1.04
CA TRP A 57 6.00 -17.48 -2.08
C TRP A 57 4.82 -17.90 -2.95
N MET A 58 3.92 -16.98 -3.24
CA MET A 58 2.76 -17.21 -4.11
C MET A 58 3.05 -16.83 -5.56
N PHE A 59 3.86 -15.81 -5.75
CA PHE A 59 4.26 -15.31 -7.06
C PHE A 59 5.75 -15.56 -7.32
N PHE A 60 6.64 -15.18 -6.42
CA PHE A 60 8.07 -15.28 -6.61
C PHE A 60 8.58 -16.73 -6.55
N THR A 61 9.63 -17.02 -7.31
CA THR A 61 10.51 -18.15 -7.03
C THR A 61 11.37 -17.87 -5.80
N GLY A 62 12.02 -18.89 -5.25
CA GLY A 62 12.92 -18.69 -4.10
C GLY A 62 14.03 -17.67 -4.36
N ASP A 63 14.62 -17.68 -5.57
CA ASP A 63 15.68 -16.75 -5.93
C ASP A 63 15.17 -15.33 -6.15
N GLU A 64 14.02 -15.17 -6.80
CA GLU A 64 13.36 -13.87 -6.94
C GLU A 64 12.95 -13.29 -5.59
N GLY A 65 12.41 -14.11 -4.69
CA GLY A 65 12.07 -13.68 -3.33
C GLY A 65 13.30 -13.17 -2.58
N ARG A 66 14.43 -13.89 -2.63
CA ARG A 66 15.70 -13.43 -2.05
C ARG A 66 16.18 -12.10 -2.64
N ALA A 67 16.04 -11.93 -3.97
CA ALA A 67 16.41 -10.68 -4.62
C ALA A 67 15.53 -9.50 -4.16
N VAL A 68 14.19 -9.71 -4.04
CA VAL A 68 13.27 -8.68 -3.57
C VAL A 68 13.48 -8.37 -2.09
N GLU A 69 13.76 -9.36 -1.25
CA GLU A 69 14.16 -9.12 0.15
C GLU A 69 15.42 -8.27 0.25
N ALA A 70 16.43 -8.56 -0.58
CA ALA A 70 17.67 -7.78 -0.60
C ALA A 70 17.44 -6.35 -1.13
N LEU A 71 16.56 -6.17 -2.13
CA LEU A 71 16.16 -4.85 -2.61
C LEU A 71 15.43 -4.07 -1.50
N ALA A 72 14.50 -4.72 -0.80
CA ALA A 72 13.76 -4.09 0.29
C ALA A 72 14.68 -3.65 1.45
N ASP A 73 15.68 -4.46 1.75
CA ASP A 73 16.68 -4.16 2.79
C ASP A 73 17.56 -2.96 2.41
N CYS A 74 17.96 -2.85 1.14
CA CYS A 74 18.71 -1.70 0.64
C CYS A 74 17.87 -0.41 0.58
N ILE A 75 16.58 -0.51 0.25
CA ILE A 75 15.68 0.64 0.12
C ILE A 75 15.30 1.20 1.49
N ILE A 76 15.00 0.33 2.44
CA ILE A 76 14.70 0.68 3.83
C ILE A 76 15.61 -0.18 4.72
N PRO A 77 16.84 0.29 4.98
CA PRO A 77 17.75 -0.45 5.83
C PRO A 77 17.27 -0.47 7.28
N SER A 78 17.54 -1.59 7.97
CA SER A 78 17.29 -1.68 9.40
C SER A 78 18.27 -0.80 10.20
N ASP A 79 17.80 -0.26 11.30
CA ASP A 79 18.61 0.44 12.29
C ASP A 79 18.39 -0.16 13.70
N PRO A 80 19.16 0.25 14.74
CA PRO A 80 19.00 -0.29 16.09
C PRO A 80 17.61 -0.08 16.72
N GLN A 81 16.79 0.79 16.16
CA GLN A 81 15.49 1.19 16.70
C GLN A 81 14.32 0.66 15.85
N THR A 82 14.56 0.45 14.54
CA THR A 82 13.49 0.13 13.59
C THR A 82 13.92 -0.99 12.63
N PRO A 83 13.12 -2.07 12.53
CA PRO A 83 13.31 -3.08 11.49
C PRO A 83 13.22 -2.47 10.09
N GLY A 84 14.04 -2.98 9.17
CA GLY A 84 14.07 -2.55 7.79
C GLY A 84 12.95 -3.14 6.91
N GLY A 85 13.04 -2.87 5.61
CA GLY A 85 12.06 -3.34 4.64
C GLY A 85 11.98 -4.86 4.53
N LYS A 86 13.09 -5.56 4.73
CA LYS A 86 13.12 -7.02 4.76
C LYS A 86 12.40 -7.57 5.98
N GLU A 87 12.79 -7.14 7.19
CA GLU A 87 12.21 -7.65 8.43
C GLU A 87 10.74 -7.27 8.59
N SER A 88 10.34 -6.10 8.08
CA SER A 88 8.94 -5.68 8.06
C SER A 88 8.05 -6.52 7.16
N GLY A 89 8.64 -7.37 6.30
CA GLY A 89 7.90 -8.24 5.39
C GLY A 89 7.44 -7.56 4.10
N SER A 90 8.05 -6.43 3.68
CA SER A 90 7.67 -5.75 2.44
C SER A 90 7.72 -6.66 1.21
N ALA A 91 8.68 -7.60 1.14
CA ALA A 91 8.75 -8.58 0.05
C ALA A 91 7.54 -9.54 0.03
N ILE A 92 7.02 -9.92 1.20
CA ILE A 92 5.82 -10.76 1.31
C ILE A 92 4.59 -9.99 0.83
N PHE A 93 4.48 -8.71 1.19
CA PHE A 93 3.42 -7.84 0.67
C PHE A 93 3.44 -7.80 -0.86
N ILE A 94 4.60 -7.53 -1.46
CA ILE A 94 4.76 -7.46 -2.91
C ILE A 94 4.36 -8.79 -3.56
N ASP A 95 4.84 -9.91 -3.02
CA ASP A 95 4.49 -11.25 -3.50
C ASP A 95 2.98 -11.49 -3.56
N ARG A 96 2.26 -11.13 -2.50
CA ARG A 96 0.80 -11.28 -2.41
C ARG A 96 0.06 -10.36 -3.38
N GLN A 97 0.53 -9.11 -3.51
CA GLN A 97 -0.05 -8.16 -4.46
C GLN A 97 0.13 -8.63 -5.90
N LEU A 98 1.32 -9.12 -6.27
CA LEU A 98 1.62 -9.61 -7.61
C LEU A 98 0.89 -10.91 -7.96
N ALA A 99 0.64 -11.78 -6.98
CA ALA A 99 -0.20 -12.97 -7.16
C ALA A 99 -1.68 -12.63 -7.34
N GLY A 100 -2.10 -11.44 -6.90
CA GLY A 100 -3.48 -10.97 -6.87
C GLY A 100 -3.91 -10.15 -8.10
N PRO A 101 -5.05 -9.46 -7.97
CA PRO A 101 -5.61 -8.60 -9.03
C PRO A 101 -4.68 -7.48 -9.48
N TYR A 102 -3.88 -6.91 -8.56
CA TYR A 102 -2.89 -5.88 -8.87
C TYR A 102 -1.88 -6.36 -9.91
N GLY A 103 -1.29 -7.54 -9.71
CA GLY A 103 -0.29 -8.10 -10.65
C GLY A 103 -0.86 -8.34 -12.04
N ARG A 104 -2.15 -8.67 -12.14
CA ARG A 104 -2.86 -8.91 -13.40
C ARG A 104 -3.52 -7.68 -14.00
N GLN A 105 -3.36 -6.51 -13.39
CA GLN A 105 -4.04 -5.26 -13.77
C GLN A 105 -5.58 -5.38 -13.80
N GLU A 106 -6.17 -6.25 -13.01
CA GLU A 106 -7.63 -6.37 -12.93
C GLU A 106 -8.24 -5.09 -12.36
N GLY A 107 -9.31 -4.62 -13.00
CA GLY A 107 -9.99 -3.38 -12.61
C GLY A 107 -9.37 -2.09 -13.14
N LEU A 108 -8.25 -2.15 -13.85
CA LEU A 108 -7.70 -1.01 -14.57
C LEU A 108 -8.27 -0.97 -15.99
N TYR A 109 -8.79 0.20 -16.39
CA TYR A 109 -9.29 0.40 -17.76
C TYR A 109 -8.13 0.66 -18.74
N ILE A 110 -7.21 -0.31 -18.84
CA ILE A 110 -6.07 -0.23 -19.76
C ILE A 110 -6.46 -0.96 -21.06
N ARG A 111 -6.70 -0.20 -22.12
CA ARG A 111 -6.99 -0.72 -23.45
C ARG A 111 -6.14 -0.03 -24.50
N PRO A 112 -5.74 -0.73 -25.56
CA PRO A 112 -5.02 -0.11 -26.67
C PRO A 112 -5.87 1.02 -27.34
N PRO A 113 -5.24 2.04 -27.96
CA PRO A 113 -3.79 2.17 -28.13
C PRO A 113 -3.06 2.64 -26.87
N PHE A 114 -1.94 1.98 -26.55
CA PHE A 114 -1.10 2.38 -25.42
C PHE A 114 -0.24 3.58 -25.83
N MET A 115 -0.56 4.74 -25.28
CA MET A 115 0.18 5.97 -25.52
C MET A 115 0.86 6.43 -24.25
N LYS A 116 2.10 6.94 -24.37
CA LYS A 116 2.81 7.50 -23.23
C LYS A 116 2.11 8.80 -22.80
N GLY A 117 1.52 8.78 -21.64
CA GLY A 117 0.91 9.95 -21.02
C GLY A 117 1.86 10.70 -20.09
N THR A 118 1.31 11.55 -19.22
CA THR A 118 2.07 12.29 -18.21
C THR A 118 2.38 11.40 -17.00
N ASN A 119 3.40 11.75 -16.22
CA ASN A 119 3.80 11.00 -15.01
C ASN A 119 2.69 10.94 -13.95
N SER A 120 1.74 11.87 -13.97
CA SER A 120 0.61 11.91 -13.03
C SER A 120 -0.54 10.95 -13.38
N GLN A 121 -0.53 10.33 -14.55
CA GLN A 121 -1.60 9.44 -15.00
C GLN A 121 -1.45 7.98 -14.54
N GLY A 122 -0.45 7.70 -13.72
CA GLY A 122 -0.19 6.36 -13.18
C GLY A 122 0.45 5.41 -14.19
N HIS A 123 0.27 4.12 -13.97
CA HIS A 123 0.84 3.07 -14.81
C HIS A 123 0.13 3.00 -16.15
N GLN A 124 0.89 3.08 -17.26
CA GLN A 124 0.35 3.13 -18.63
C GLN A 124 1.00 2.09 -19.55
N SER A 125 1.64 1.10 -18.95
CA SER A 125 2.26 0.02 -19.70
C SER A 125 1.22 -0.99 -20.17
N GLU A 126 1.43 -1.59 -21.34
CA GLU A 126 0.70 -2.76 -21.79
C GLU A 126 0.94 -3.96 -20.85
N LYS A 127 2.11 -3.98 -20.21
CA LYS A 127 2.51 -5.03 -19.30
C LYS A 127 1.98 -4.77 -17.90
N GLY A 128 1.42 -5.80 -17.28
CA GLY A 128 1.02 -5.74 -15.88
C GLY A 128 2.22 -5.76 -14.93
N PRO A 129 2.05 -5.27 -13.68
CA PRO A 129 3.11 -5.28 -12.68
C PRO A 129 3.78 -6.64 -12.50
N ALA A 130 3.02 -7.75 -12.54
CA ALA A 130 3.57 -9.09 -12.45
C ALA A 130 4.57 -9.40 -13.57
N GLN A 131 4.26 -9.01 -14.80
CA GLN A 131 5.15 -9.21 -15.93
C GLN A 131 6.38 -8.32 -15.83
N GLU A 132 6.22 -7.05 -15.45
CA GLU A 132 7.34 -6.11 -15.27
C GLU A 132 8.30 -6.58 -14.18
N TYR A 133 7.79 -7.13 -13.06
CA TYR A 133 8.62 -7.74 -12.03
C TYR A 133 9.41 -8.93 -12.55
N ARG A 134 8.77 -9.85 -13.29
CA ARG A 134 9.47 -11.01 -13.88
C ARG A 134 10.60 -10.58 -14.81
N GLU A 135 10.34 -9.67 -15.72
CA GLU A 135 11.33 -9.18 -16.66
C GLU A 135 12.44 -8.39 -15.97
N GLY A 136 12.09 -7.52 -15.03
CA GLY A 136 13.06 -6.72 -14.27
C GLY A 136 13.97 -7.56 -13.39
N LEU A 137 13.43 -8.51 -12.63
CA LEU A 137 14.23 -9.42 -11.79
C LEU A 137 15.12 -10.32 -12.62
N ALA A 138 14.63 -10.87 -13.73
CA ALA A 138 15.43 -11.68 -14.63
C ALA A 138 16.57 -10.87 -15.27
N ALA A 139 16.31 -9.62 -15.65
CA ALA A 139 17.32 -8.71 -16.18
C ALA A 139 18.36 -8.33 -15.13
N LEU A 140 17.93 -8.06 -13.89
CA LEU A 140 18.81 -7.78 -12.75
C LEU A 140 19.74 -8.97 -12.48
N ASP A 141 19.18 -10.18 -12.39
CA ASP A 141 19.96 -11.40 -12.13
C ASP A 141 21.01 -11.63 -13.21
N ARG A 142 20.63 -11.58 -14.51
CA ARG A 142 21.56 -11.72 -15.62
C ARG A 142 22.68 -10.68 -15.58
N THR A 143 22.32 -9.42 -15.36
CA THR A 143 23.29 -8.33 -15.38
C THR A 143 24.22 -8.40 -14.18
N CYS A 144 23.74 -8.74 -12.99
CA CYS A 144 24.58 -8.92 -11.81
C CYS A 144 25.54 -10.10 -12.00
N LYS A 145 25.06 -11.26 -12.45
CA LYS A 145 25.90 -12.42 -12.71
C LYS A 145 27.00 -12.13 -13.73
N ALA A 146 26.69 -11.38 -14.79
CA ALA A 146 27.68 -11.01 -15.80
C ALA A 146 28.75 -10.05 -15.26
N ARG A 147 28.39 -9.12 -14.36
CA ARG A 147 29.32 -8.08 -13.86
C ARG A 147 30.06 -8.48 -12.58
N PHE A 148 29.47 -9.33 -11.75
CA PHE A 148 29.98 -9.68 -10.43
C PHE A 148 30.39 -11.16 -10.30
N GLY A 149 30.96 -11.73 -11.36
CA GLY A 149 31.56 -13.07 -11.30
C GLY A 149 30.57 -14.18 -10.97
N GLY A 150 29.36 -14.12 -11.52
CA GLY A 150 28.34 -15.15 -11.36
C GLY A 150 27.43 -14.96 -10.13
N LYS A 151 27.63 -13.91 -9.33
CA LYS A 151 26.80 -13.64 -8.14
C LYS A 151 25.46 -13.02 -8.52
N ALA A 152 24.38 -13.50 -7.90
CA ALA A 152 23.08 -12.86 -7.95
C ALA A 152 23.09 -11.57 -7.10
N PHE A 153 22.13 -10.66 -7.33
CA PHE A 153 22.03 -9.40 -6.56
C PHE A 153 22.00 -9.63 -5.05
N ALA A 154 21.24 -10.62 -4.58
CA ALA A 154 21.14 -10.95 -3.16
C ALA A 154 22.47 -11.36 -2.52
N ASP A 155 23.39 -11.92 -3.31
CA ASP A 155 24.68 -12.46 -2.87
C ASP A 155 25.83 -11.44 -2.97
N LEU A 156 25.53 -10.20 -3.41
CA LEU A 156 26.49 -9.10 -3.48
C LEU A 156 26.82 -8.55 -2.09
N SER A 157 27.97 -7.90 -1.96
CA SER A 157 28.26 -7.08 -0.78
C SER A 157 27.31 -5.90 -0.70
N ASP A 158 27.11 -5.33 0.50
CA ASP A 158 26.22 -4.17 0.67
C ASP A 158 26.70 -2.97 -0.14
N GLN A 159 28.03 -2.79 -0.26
CA GLN A 159 28.61 -1.75 -1.10
C GLN A 159 28.28 -1.97 -2.58
N ASP A 160 28.35 -3.21 -3.09
CA ASP A 160 28.02 -3.50 -4.48
C ASP A 160 26.52 -3.35 -4.74
N LYS A 161 25.65 -3.79 -3.80
CA LYS A 161 24.20 -3.58 -3.89
C LYS A 161 23.86 -2.10 -3.98
N ASP A 162 24.45 -1.28 -3.12
CA ASP A 162 24.25 0.18 -3.12
C ASP A 162 24.74 0.81 -4.43
N ALA A 163 25.89 0.38 -4.95
CA ALA A 163 26.40 0.83 -6.25
C ALA A 163 25.46 0.44 -7.41
N VAL A 164 24.89 -0.77 -7.39
CA VAL A 164 23.89 -1.20 -8.38
C VAL A 164 22.63 -0.33 -8.32
N LEU A 165 22.08 -0.08 -7.13
CA LEU A 165 20.88 0.76 -6.99
C LEU A 165 21.11 2.19 -7.45
N LYS A 166 22.22 2.82 -7.04
CA LYS A 166 22.59 4.17 -7.51
C LYS A 166 22.81 4.22 -9.01
N GLY A 167 23.43 3.17 -9.57
CA GLY A 167 23.62 3.05 -11.00
C GLY A 167 22.32 2.85 -11.79
N LEU A 168 21.33 2.15 -11.23
CA LEU A 168 20.00 2.03 -11.82
C LEU A 168 19.25 3.37 -11.79
N GLU A 169 19.33 4.10 -10.68
CA GLU A 169 18.70 5.41 -10.50
C GLU A 169 19.28 6.43 -11.49
N SER A 170 20.61 6.49 -11.61
CA SER A 170 21.31 7.40 -12.54
C SER A 170 21.21 6.97 -14.01
N GLY A 171 20.83 5.71 -14.28
CA GLY A 171 20.82 5.12 -15.61
C GLY A 171 22.21 4.68 -16.11
N GLU A 172 23.24 4.71 -15.26
CA GLU A 172 24.59 4.20 -15.59
C GLU A 172 24.63 2.67 -15.55
N PHE A 173 23.90 2.05 -14.64
CA PHE A 173 23.76 0.60 -14.59
C PHE A 173 22.54 0.17 -15.42
N LYS A 174 22.81 -0.27 -16.65
CA LYS A 174 21.75 -0.70 -17.57
C LYS A 174 21.46 -2.18 -17.37
N LEU A 175 20.17 -2.50 -17.25
CA LEU A 175 19.70 -3.87 -17.29
C LEU A 175 19.58 -4.38 -18.74
N ASP A 176 19.95 -5.63 -18.95
CA ASP A 176 19.80 -6.27 -20.27
C ASP A 176 18.32 -6.69 -20.47
N GLY A 177 17.63 -5.99 -21.38
CA GLY A 177 16.23 -6.27 -21.76
C GLY A 177 15.16 -5.65 -20.87
N ALA A 178 15.51 -4.73 -19.95
CA ALA A 178 14.55 -3.99 -19.13
C ALA A 178 15.02 -2.55 -18.89
N ASP A 179 14.06 -1.64 -18.65
CA ASP A 179 14.37 -0.30 -18.17
C ASP A 179 14.62 -0.35 -16.65
N GLY A 180 15.92 -0.24 -16.30
CA GLY A 180 16.37 -0.36 -14.92
C GLY A 180 15.81 0.70 -13.99
N LYS A 181 15.66 1.95 -14.49
CA LYS A 181 15.10 3.04 -13.68
C LYS A 181 13.61 2.83 -13.42
N THR A 182 12.84 2.53 -14.43
CA THR A 182 11.40 2.24 -14.29
C THR A 182 11.16 1.05 -13.36
N PHE A 183 11.97 -0.01 -13.48
CA PHE A 183 11.90 -1.15 -12.58
C PHE A 183 12.22 -0.75 -11.14
N LEU A 184 13.30 0.00 -10.90
CA LEU A 184 13.68 0.45 -9.56
C LEU A 184 12.61 1.35 -8.95
N ASP A 185 12.08 2.31 -9.69
CA ASP A 185 11.02 3.22 -9.21
C ASP A 185 9.76 2.45 -8.78
N MET A 186 9.39 1.39 -9.52
CA MET A 186 8.29 0.49 -9.17
C MET A 186 8.59 -0.27 -7.87
N VAL A 187 9.78 -0.85 -7.75
CA VAL A 187 10.18 -1.61 -6.55
C VAL A 187 10.22 -0.69 -5.31
N ILE A 188 10.78 0.52 -5.43
CA ILE A 188 10.82 1.50 -4.33
C ILE A 188 9.40 1.81 -3.84
N LYS A 189 8.50 2.11 -4.76
CA LYS A 189 7.10 2.40 -4.43
C LYS A 189 6.43 1.22 -3.71
N ASP A 190 6.61 0.01 -4.23
CA ASP A 190 5.96 -1.17 -3.68
C ASP A 190 6.55 -1.58 -2.32
N VAL A 191 7.87 -1.39 -2.12
CA VAL A 191 8.52 -1.58 -0.82
C VAL A 191 7.99 -0.59 0.22
N GLN A 192 7.85 0.69 -0.14
CA GLN A 192 7.27 1.70 0.74
C GLN A 192 5.80 1.37 1.07
N MET A 193 5.01 0.97 0.08
CA MET A 193 3.63 0.55 0.30
C MET A 193 3.56 -0.64 1.26
N GLY A 194 4.42 -1.66 1.07
CA GLY A 194 4.47 -2.83 1.94
C GLY A 194 4.93 -2.49 3.35
N PHE A 195 5.88 -1.55 3.49
CA PHE A 195 6.39 -1.12 4.79
C PHE A 195 5.31 -0.46 5.67
N PHE A 196 4.41 0.32 5.06
CA PHE A 196 3.30 1.00 5.77
C PHE A 196 1.94 0.30 5.63
N ALA A 197 1.87 -0.83 4.96
CA ALA A 197 0.63 -1.57 4.73
C ALA A 197 -0.05 -2.00 6.03
N ASP A 198 -1.35 -2.31 5.95
CA ASP A 198 -2.00 -3.09 7.00
C ASP A 198 -1.35 -4.49 7.05
N PRO A 199 -0.95 -4.99 8.24
CA PRO A 199 -0.33 -6.29 8.41
C PRO A 199 -1.09 -7.48 7.81
N ILE A 200 -2.39 -7.34 7.59
CA ILE A 200 -3.21 -8.38 6.91
C ILE A 200 -2.73 -8.69 5.49
N TYR A 201 -2.03 -7.76 4.84
CA TYR A 201 -1.48 -7.94 3.50
C TYR A 201 -0.06 -8.50 3.47
N GLY A 202 0.54 -8.79 4.64
CA GLY A 202 1.83 -9.44 4.78
C GLY A 202 3.03 -8.51 5.00
N GLY A 203 2.85 -7.19 4.79
CA GLY A 203 3.84 -6.17 5.14
C GLY A 203 3.67 -5.64 6.57
N ASN A 204 4.47 -4.63 6.93
CA ASN A 204 4.39 -3.94 8.24
C ASN A 204 4.24 -4.91 9.42
N ARG A 205 5.03 -5.98 9.40
CA ARG A 205 5.00 -7.03 10.42
C ARG A 205 5.13 -6.40 11.80
N ASP A 206 4.33 -6.88 12.75
CA ASP A 206 4.27 -6.35 14.11
C ASP A 206 3.94 -4.86 14.21
N MET A 207 3.37 -4.29 13.13
CA MET A 207 3.01 -2.87 13.03
C MET A 207 4.22 -1.94 13.26
N VAL A 208 5.42 -2.35 12.83
CA VAL A 208 6.66 -1.62 13.11
C VAL A 208 6.64 -0.22 12.54
N ALA A 209 6.18 -0.05 11.29
CA ALA A 209 6.08 1.26 10.66
C ALA A 209 5.01 2.14 11.31
N TRP A 210 3.88 1.56 11.69
CA TRP A 210 2.82 2.29 12.40
C TRP A 210 3.27 2.75 13.79
N LYS A 211 4.01 1.90 14.51
CA LYS A 211 4.62 2.26 15.80
C LYS A 211 5.62 3.39 15.64
N MET A 212 6.46 3.34 14.61
CA MET A 212 7.46 4.35 14.32
C MET A 212 6.85 5.74 14.11
N ILE A 213 5.72 5.82 13.40
CA ILE A 213 5.04 7.10 13.11
C ILE A 213 3.95 7.46 14.12
N GLY A 214 3.75 6.65 15.17
CA GLY A 214 2.69 6.88 16.16
C GLY A 214 1.27 6.64 15.63
N TYR A 215 1.10 5.87 14.54
CA TYR A 215 -0.22 5.57 14.00
C TYR A 215 -0.90 4.46 14.82
N PRO A 216 -2.09 4.72 15.41
CA PRO A 216 -2.74 3.77 16.33
C PRO A 216 -3.39 2.56 15.64
N GLY A 217 -3.35 2.49 14.33
CA GLY A 217 -4.08 1.51 13.53
C GLY A 217 -5.46 1.98 13.09
N SER A 218 -6.04 1.31 12.11
CA SER A 218 -7.42 1.58 11.71
C SER A 218 -8.36 0.91 12.72
N SER A 219 -9.29 1.68 13.31
CA SER A 219 -10.42 1.08 14.00
C SER A 219 -11.25 0.33 12.96
N ARG A 220 -11.16 -0.99 12.95
CA ARG A 220 -12.15 -1.78 12.23
C ARG A 220 -13.45 -1.61 12.99
N LEU A 221 -14.40 -0.92 12.40
CA LEU A 221 -15.78 -1.04 12.82
C LEU A 221 -16.13 -2.51 12.68
N SER A 222 -16.09 -3.24 13.79
CA SER A 222 -16.57 -4.61 13.81
C SER A 222 -18.05 -4.57 13.46
N SER A 223 -18.39 -4.98 12.25
CA SER A 223 -19.75 -5.26 11.81
C SER A 223 -20.31 -6.57 12.41
N ALA A 224 -19.78 -6.97 13.56
CA ALA A 224 -20.30 -8.06 14.36
C ALA A 224 -21.01 -7.44 15.55
N GLY A 225 -22.35 -7.49 15.51
CA GLY A 225 -23.24 -7.00 16.56
C GLY A 225 -22.82 -7.47 17.94
N GLY A 226 -22.42 -6.53 18.74
CA GLY A 226 -22.26 -6.65 20.16
C GLY A 226 -22.56 -5.28 20.75
N ALA A 227 -23.77 -5.12 21.32
CA ALA A 227 -24.12 -3.99 22.14
C ALA A 227 -23.16 -3.92 23.33
N GLY A 228 -22.09 -3.16 23.20
CA GLY A 228 -21.20 -2.80 24.29
C GLY A 228 -21.80 -1.62 25.04
N GLU A 229 -22.28 -1.86 26.26
CA GLU A 229 -22.78 -0.87 27.18
C GLU A 229 -21.72 0.23 27.39
N CYS A 230 -22.14 1.47 27.18
CA CYS A 230 -21.37 2.64 27.62
C CYS A 230 -21.32 2.63 29.17
N PRO A 231 -20.13 2.70 29.80
CA PRO A 231 -20.08 2.91 31.24
C PRO A 231 -20.58 4.32 31.56
N THR A 232 -21.73 4.38 32.25
CA THR A 232 -22.21 5.60 32.91
C THR A 232 -21.44 5.82 34.18
N SER A 233 -20.73 6.91 34.28
CA SER A 233 -20.45 7.64 35.52
C SER A 233 -19.94 9.03 35.22
#